data_1af750db08c67bb5b038e48064dcb784
#
_entry.id   1af750db08c67bb5b038e48064dcb784
#
_cell.length_a   1.000
_cell.length_b   1.000
_cell.length_c   1.000
_cell.angle_alpha   90.00
_cell.angle_beta   90.00
_cell.angle_gamma   90.00
#
_symmetry.space_group_name_H-M   'P 1'
#
loop_
_entity.id
_entity.type
_entity.pdbx_description
1 polymer ?
#
loop_
_entity_poly.entity_id
_entity_poly.type
_entity_poly.pdbx_seq_one_letter_code
_entity_poly.pdbx_strand_id
1 'polypeptide(L)'
;MKSYLSLIPISAKIRRRQNRMMVLCIMISVLLVTTMFSAADMSLRGETAAMQARHGSWHIQVSDISEEAAADIGSRPDVTAVGGSAVFNVDADQPYTVEGRKAALYGTDEIYLAQLTNGMQEGVFPQNDQEVVLSSNAKLALDVQLGDSVTVQTPAGNVDLTISGFGSDDQEYYEGQTYLVAVYMTKDAFISLMNENGISDYAPACYVQFQSAAKAADAITEIQAQYNLPEGSIRENTAIMGLAGQSSNESMQNIYGLAAILFIIVLLAGVLMISGSMNSQVTQRTKFFGMMRCIGASRKQVIRFVRLEALNWCKTAIPIGLIVGTVITWAICALLRYGIGGEFADIPVFALSPVGLISGAVVGLVTVLLGYKSISETGINDSRI
;
A
#
# COMPACT_ATOMS: atom_id res chain seq x y z
N MET A 1 6.85 32.94 -47.47
CA MET A 1 6.80 32.17 -46.21
C MET A 1 6.33 30.77 -46.54
N LYS A 2 7.16 29.76 -46.30
CA LYS A 2 6.86 28.37 -46.71
C LYS A 2 5.75 27.70 -45.87
N SER A 3 5.39 28.22 -44.69
CA SER A 3 4.28 27.72 -43.87
C SER A 3 4.01 28.70 -42.71
N TYR A 4 2.73 28.91 -42.32
CA TYR A 4 2.37 29.68 -41.12
C TYR A 4 2.92 29.05 -39.81
N LEU A 5 3.32 27.78 -39.85
CA LEU A 5 3.94 27.07 -38.73
C LEU A 5 5.38 27.56 -38.43
N SER A 6 6.05 28.17 -39.40
CA SER A 6 7.38 28.79 -39.20
C SER A 6 7.36 30.02 -38.28
N LEU A 7 6.13 30.55 -37.99
CA LEU A 7 5.93 31.61 -37.02
C LEU A 7 6.03 31.16 -35.56
N ILE A 8 5.90 29.86 -35.27
CA ILE A 8 5.94 29.33 -33.89
C ILE A 8 7.29 29.66 -33.20
N PRO A 9 8.47 29.33 -33.77
CA PRO A 9 9.74 29.65 -33.11
C PRO A 9 10.01 31.18 -33.08
N ILE A 10 9.51 31.94 -34.05
CA ILE A 10 9.66 33.40 -34.09
C ILE A 10 8.81 34.03 -32.99
N SER A 11 7.54 33.64 -32.88
CA SER A 11 6.63 34.09 -31.80
C SER A 11 7.19 33.71 -30.40
N ALA A 12 7.74 32.52 -30.26
CA ALA A 12 8.39 32.08 -29.02
C ALA A 12 9.58 32.96 -28.62
N LYS A 13 10.37 33.42 -29.58
CA LYS A 13 11.55 34.27 -29.34
C LYS A 13 11.17 35.73 -29.00
N ILE A 14 10.16 36.30 -29.65
CA ILE A 14 9.71 37.67 -29.44
C ILE A 14 8.98 37.80 -28.08
N ARG A 15 8.24 36.78 -27.65
CA ARG A 15 7.40 36.81 -26.44
C ARG A 15 7.97 35.96 -25.29
N ARG A 16 9.26 35.94 -25.12
CA ARG A 16 9.98 35.14 -24.10
C ARG A 16 9.39 35.26 -22.70
N ARG A 17 9.00 36.48 -22.27
CA ARG A 17 8.45 36.72 -20.91
C ARG A 17 7.09 36.03 -20.72
N GLN A 18 6.18 36.15 -21.67
CA GLN A 18 4.85 35.54 -21.62
C GLN A 18 4.94 34.02 -21.72
N ASN A 19 5.81 33.49 -22.60
CA ASN A 19 6.03 32.04 -22.74
C ASN A 19 6.65 31.43 -21.48
N ARG A 20 7.58 32.12 -20.81
CA ARG A 20 8.13 31.68 -19.51
C ARG A 20 7.03 31.59 -18.45
N MET A 21 6.13 32.57 -18.38
CA MET A 21 5.00 32.52 -17.43
C MET A 21 4.07 31.32 -17.69
N MET A 22 3.77 30.99 -18.97
CA MET A 22 2.97 29.81 -19.33
C MET A 22 3.65 28.50 -18.95
N VAL A 23 4.94 28.39 -19.28
CA VAL A 23 5.75 27.22 -18.90
C VAL A 23 5.78 27.06 -17.38
N LEU A 24 5.96 28.16 -16.63
CA LEU A 24 5.93 28.13 -15.17
C LEU A 24 4.59 27.72 -14.60
N CYS A 25 3.47 28.20 -15.15
CA CYS A 25 2.14 27.79 -14.69
C CYS A 25 1.89 26.29 -14.92
N ILE A 26 2.23 25.78 -16.11
CA ILE A 26 2.10 24.34 -16.40
C ILE A 26 3.02 23.53 -15.49
N MET A 27 4.26 23.98 -15.31
CA MET A 27 5.26 23.32 -14.46
C MET A 27 4.79 23.24 -13.00
N ILE A 28 4.31 24.35 -12.43
CA ILE A 28 3.80 24.39 -11.05
C ILE A 28 2.59 23.46 -10.89
N SER A 29 1.69 23.44 -11.86
CA SER A 29 0.53 22.56 -11.83
C SER A 29 0.91 21.08 -11.86
N VAL A 30 1.82 20.71 -12.76
CA VAL A 30 2.36 19.35 -12.85
C VAL A 30 3.09 18.98 -11.57
N LEU A 31 3.92 19.88 -11.05
CA LEU A 31 4.63 19.72 -9.78
C LEU A 31 3.67 19.44 -8.63
N LEU A 32 2.63 20.27 -8.45
CA LEU A 32 1.67 20.10 -7.35
C LEU A 32 0.95 18.75 -7.43
N VAL A 33 0.46 18.38 -8.62
CA VAL A 33 -0.23 17.10 -8.82
C VAL A 33 0.73 15.92 -8.58
N THR A 34 1.95 15.98 -9.15
CA THR A 34 2.95 14.94 -8.96
C THR A 34 3.31 14.78 -7.48
N THR A 35 3.58 15.88 -6.78
CA THR A 35 3.94 15.84 -5.35
C THR A 35 2.81 15.26 -4.52
N MET A 36 1.57 15.68 -4.76
CA MET A 36 0.41 15.21 -4.01
C MET A 36 0.17 13.71 -4.16
N PHE A 37 0.13 13.23 -5.42
CA PHE A 37 -0.11 11.80 -5.67
C PHE A 37 1.09 10.93 -5.30
N SER A 38 2.33 11.44 -5.47
CA SER A 38 3.53 10.72 -5.01
C SER A 38 3.59 10.63 -3.50
N ALA A 39 3.27 11.70 -2.77
CA ALA A 39 3.25 11.67 -1.31
C ALA A 39 2.19 10.70 -0.78
N ALA A 40 1.01 10.69 -1.38
CA ALA A 40 -0.05 9.72 -1.04
C ALA A 40 0.39 8.26 -1.28
N ASP A 41 1.03 7.97 -2.43
CA ASP A 41 1.55 6.63 -2.75
C ASP A 41 2.67 6.21 -1.78
N MET A 42 3.57 7.14 -1.41
CA MET A 42 4.64 6.85 -0.43
C MET A 42 4.07 6.60 0.98
N SER A 43 3.09 7.38 1.42
CA SER A 43 2.40 7.14 2.69
C SER A 43 1.72 5.77 2.71
N LEU A 44 1.02 5.41 1.62
CA LEU A 44 0.36 4.10 1.51
C LEU A 44 1.37 2.94 1.56
N ARG A 45 2.53 3.08 0.91
CA ARG A 45 3.61 2.06 0.98
C ARG A 45 4.21 1.96 2.37
N GLY A 46 4.42 3.08 3.07
CA GLY A 46 4.89 3.09 4.44
C GLY A 46 3.91 2.39 5.37
N GLU A 47 2.62 2.74 5.28
CA GLU A 47 1.56 2.10 6.05
C GLU A 47 1.44 0.61 5.76
N THR A 48 1.56 0.21 4.48
CA THR A 48 1.56 -1.21 4.12
C THR A 48 2.74 -1.95 4.76
N ALA A 49 3.94 -1.37 4.75
CA ALA A 49 5.10 -1.97 5.38
C ALA A 49 4.92 -2.08 6.92
N ALA A 50 4.39 -1.04 7.56
CA ALA A 50 4.08 -1.04 8.99
C ALA A 50 3.03 -2.10 9.35
N MET A 51 1.96 -2.23 8.55
CA MET A 51 0.92 -3.24 8.74
C MET A 51 1.44 -4.65 8.51
N GLN A 52 2.30 -4.85 7.50
CA GLN A 52 2.95 -6.15 7.29
C GLN A 52 3.86 -6.53 8.46
N ALA A 53 4.56 -5.57 9.04
CA ALA A 53 5.38 -5.82 10.22
C ALA A 53 4.56 -6.19 11.47
N ARG A 54 3.33 -5.64 11.61
CA ARG A 54 2.45 -5.88 12.77
C ARG A 54 1.54 -7.09 12.60
N HIS A 55 0.94 -7.26 11.43
CA HIS A 55 -0.11 -8.25 11.17
C HIS A 55 0.32 -9.37 10.21
N GLY A 56 1.59 -9.35 9.81
CA GLY A 56 2.12 -10.29 8.83
C GLY A 56 1.77 -9.95 7.39
N SER A 57 2.30 -10.75 6.46
CA SER A 57 2.17 -10.54 5.02
C SER A 57 1.13 -11.46 4.35
N TRP A 58 0.45 -12.30 5.13
CA TRP A 58 -0.61 -13.17 4.64
C TRP A 58 -1.84 -12.36 4.22
N HIS A 59 -2.61 -12.89 3.26
CA HIS A 59 -3.81 -12.24 2.76
C HIS A 59 -5.10 -12.88 3.29
N ILE A 60 -5.13 -14.22 3.36
CA ILE A 60 -6.27 -14.98 3.89
C ILE A 60 -5.82 -16.05 4.86
N GLN A 61 -6.68 -16.33 5.82
CA GLN A 61 -6.62 -17.48 6.72
C GLN A 61 -7.78 -18.41 6.38
N VAL A 62 -7.51 -19.69 6.20
CA VAL A 62 -8.51 -20.73 5.97
C VAL A 62 -8.51 -21.66 7.15
N SER A 63 -9.63 -21.75 7.88
CA SER A 63 -9.81 -22.62 9.04
C SER A 63 -10.44 -23.95 8.60
N ASP A 64 -10.22 -24.99 9.40
CA ASP A 64 -10.82 -26.31 9.24
C ASP A 64 -10.56 -26.96 7.86
N ILE A 65 -9.36 -26.77 7.33
CA ILE A 65 -8.92 -27.32 6.05
C ILE A 65 -7.94 -28.47 6.25
N SER A 66 -8.05 -29.52 5.42
CA SER A 66 -7.11 -30.63 5.46
C SER A 66 -5.72 -30.24 4.94
N GLU A 67 -4.67 -30.94 5.38
CA GLU A 67 -3.31 -30.70 4.89
C GLU A 67 -3.17 -30.88 3.38
N GLU A 68 -3.89 -31.85 2.80
CA GLU A 68 -3.93 -32.07 1.34
C GLU A 68 -4.51 -30.88 0.62
N ALA A 69 -5.61 -30.30 1.11
CA ALA A 69 -6.24 -29.12 0.52
C ALA A 69 -5.38 -27.85 0.72
N ALA A 70 -4.69 -27.74 1.86
CA ALA A 70 -3.73 -26.66 2.07
C ALA A 70 -2.53 -26.75 1.10
N ALA A 71 -2.02 -27.96 0.84
CA ALA A 71 -0.96 -28.20 -0.14
C ALA A 71 -1.43 -27.91 -1.57
N ASP A 72 -2.67 -28.24 -1.91
CA ASP A 72 -3.27 -27.94 -3.21
C ASP A 72 -3.42 -26.42 -3.42
N ILE A 73 -3.88 -25.68 -2.40
CA ILE A 73 -3.88 -24.21 -2.43
C ILE A 73 -2.45 -23.67 -2.65
N GLY A 74 -1.46 -24.25 -2.00
CA GLY A 74 -0.04 -23.86 -2.16
C GLY A 74 0.51 -24.11 -3.56
N SER A 75 -0.08 -25.03 -4.32
CA SER A 75 0.31 -25.34 -5.71
C SER A 75 -0.23 -24.34 -6.74
N ARG A 76 -1.13 -23.44 -6.37
CA ARG A 76 -1.72 -22.43 -7.25
C ARG A 76 -0.65 -21.44 -7.76
N PRO A 77 -0.70 -21.07 -9.04
CA PRO A 77 0.30 -20.17 -9.64
C PRO A 77 0.23 -18.74 -9.12
N ASP A 78 -0.87 -18.34 -8.49
CA ASP A 78 -1.10 -17.02 -7.88
C ASP A 78 -0.72 -16.95 -6.40
N VAL A 79 -0.34 -18.08 -5.78
CA VAL A 79 0.10 -18.17 -4.40
C VAL A 79 1.63 -18.03 -4.30
N THR A 80 2.10 -17.32 -3.30
CA THR A 80 3.53 -17.07 -3.05
C THR A 80 4.04 -17.91 -1.89
N ALA A 81 3.24 -18.07 -0.84
CA ALA A 81 3.57 -18.85 0.34
C ALA A 81 2.30 -19.35 1.02
N VAL A 82 2.41 -20.54 1.63
CA VAL A 82 1.39 -21.16 2.48
C VAL A 82 2.06 -21.64 3.75
N GLY A 83 1.52 -21.27 4.90
CA GLY A 83 1.98 -21.73 6.21
C GLY A 83 0.81 -22.16 7.07
N GLY A 84 1.04 -23.14 7.91
CA GLY A 84 0.03 -23.68 8.83
C GLY A 84 0.30 -23.29 10.27
N SER A 85 -0.78 -23.01 11.01
CA SER A 85 -0.74 -22.80 12.45
C SER A 85 -1.93 -23.49 13.11
N ALA A 86 -1.69 -24.13 14.23
CA ALA A 86 -2.72 -24.59 15.14
C ALA A 86 -2.51 -23.89 16.48
N VAL A 87 -3.61 -23.48 17.13
CA VAL A 87 -3.54 -22.64 18.34
C VAL A 87 -4.38 -23.24 19.44
N PHE A 88 -3.83 -23.22 20.64
CA PHE A 88 -4.54 -23.64 21.86
C PHE A 88 -4.25 -22.69 23.03
N ASN A 89 -5.25 -22.48 23.88
CA ASN A 89 -5.19 -21.67 25.10
C ASN A 89 -4.84 -20.19 24.87
N VAL A 90 -5.34 -19.57 23.81
CA VAL A 90 -5.10 -18.13 23.51
C VAL A 90 -5.65 -17.21 24.61
N ASP A 91 -6.83 -17.54 25.15
CA ASP A 91 -7.47 -16.77 26.21
C ASP A 91 -6.86 -17.03 27.61
N ALA A 92 -5.89 -17.94 27.70
CA ALA A 92 -5.16 -18.30 28.94
C ALA A 92 -6.08 -18.70 30.10
N ASP A 93 -7.20 -19.34 29.80
CA ASP A 93 -8.18 -19.85 30.77
C ASP A 93 -7.88 -21.30 31.22
N GLN A 94 -7.04 -22.02 30.45
CA GLN A 94 -6.60 -23.38 30.76
C GLN A 94 -5.28 -23.39 31.55
N PRO A 95 -5.00 -24.43 32.33
CA PRO A 95 -3.85 -24.50 33.24
C PRO A 95 -2.53 -24.88 32.53
N TYR A 96 -2.21 -24.19 31.45
CA TYR A 96 -0.94 -24.34 30.73
C TYR A 96 -0.03 -23.16 31.03
N THR A 97 1.19 -23.44 31.48
CA THR A 97 2.14 -22.40 31.88
C THR A 97 3.54 -22.71 31.37
N VAL A 98 4.37 -21.67 31.22
CA VAL A 98 5.83 -21.75 31.04
C VAL A 98 6.47 -21.10 32.25
N GLU A 99 7.28 -21.83 33.02
CA GLU A 99 7.91 -21.36 34.27
C GLU A 99 6.89 -20.64 35.20
N GLY A 100 5.65 -21.18 35.26
CA GLY A 100 4.57 -20.62 36.05
C GLY A 100 3.85 -19.40 35.46
N ARG A 101 4.23 -18.94 34.28
CA ARG A 101 3.52 -17.90 33.52
C ARG A 101 2.53 -18.55 32.57
N LYS A 102 1.35 -17.95 32.44
CA LYS A 102 0.32 -18.42 31.49
C LYS A 102 0.87 -18.50 30.07
N ALA A 103 0.56 -19.58 29.37
CA ALA A 103 1.07 -19.87 28.04
C ALA A 103 -0.04 -20.09 27.03
N ALA A 104 0.10 -19.48 25.85
CA ALA A 104 -0.58 -19.88 24.62
C ALA A 104 0.34 -20.79 23.82
N LEU A 105 -0.20 -21.90 23.34
CA LEU A 105 0.57 -22.91 22.61
C LEU A 105 0.25 -22.85 21.11
N TYR A 106 1.29 -22.81 20.30
CA TYR A 106 1.20 -22.74 18.85
C TYR A 106 1.98 -23.87 18.20
N GLY A 107 1.29 -24.71 17.41
CA GLY A 107 1.91 -25.66 16.50
C GLY A 107 2.04 -25.01 15.13
N THR A 108 3.24 -24.73 14.65
CA THR A 108 3.44 -23.95 13.43
C THR A 108 4.46 -24.59 12.50
N ASP A 109 4.54 -24.07 11.28
CA ASP A 109 5.68 -24.30 10.39
C ASP A 109 6.52 -23.01 10.24
N GLU A 110 7.72 -23.19 9.69
CA GLU A 110 8.69 -22.10 9.50
C GLU A 110 8.13 -21.02 8.55
N ILE A 111 7.36 -21.41 7.53
CA ILE A 111 6.77 -20.46 6.58
C ILE A 111 5.79 -19.53 7.29
N TYR A 112 4.94 -20.08 8.15
CA TYR A 112 4.02 -19.27 8.95
C TYR A 112 4.77 -18.29 9.84
N LEU A 113 5.68 -18.80 10.69
CA LEU A 113 6.31 -17.97 11.71
C LEU A 113 7.33 -16.98 11.14
N ALA A 114 8.18 -17.40 10.19
CA ALA A 114 9.25 -16.55 9.67
C ALA A 114 8.83 -15.67 8.49
N GLN A 115 7.96 -16.16 7.61
CA GLN A 115 7.62 -15.43 6.37
C GLN A 115 6.27 -14.73 6.45
N LEU A 116 5.23 -15.44 6.90
CA LEU A 116 3.85 -14.91 6.81
C LEU A 116 3.52 -13.94 7.95
N THR A 117 3.98 -14.22 9.16
CA THR A 117 3.74 -13.35 10.32
C THR A 117 4.89 -12.41 10.65
N ASN A 118 6.06 -12.61 9.98
CA ASN A 118 7.30 -11.91 10.33
C ASN A 118 7.66 -12.08 11.83
N GLY A 119 7.29 -13.23 12.35
CA GLY A 119 7.25 -13.51 13.80
C GLY A 119 8.61 -13.82 14.40
N MET A 120 9.63 -14.19 13.61
CA MET A 120 10.97 -14.48 14.12
C MET A 120 11.79 -13.20 14.31
N GLN A 121 12.26 -12.94 15.52
CA GLN A 121 13.12 -11.79 15.84
C GLN A 121 14.58 -12.20 16.10
N GLU A 122 14.78 -13.37 16.71
CA GLU A 122 16.12 -13.84 17.08
C GLU A 122 16.15 -15.37 17.06
N GLY A 123 17.30 -15.97 16.72
CA GLY A 123 17.46 -17.42 16.69
C GLY A 123 16.95 -18.07 15.41
N VAL A 124 16.51 -19.32 15.52
CA VAL A 124 16.02 -20.14 14.40
C VAL A 124 14.72 -20.84 14.78
N PHE A 125 13.92 -21.20 13.77
CA PHE A 125 12.71 -21.99 13.96
C PHE A 125 13.08 -23.38 14.55
N PRO A 126 12.26 -23.97 15.45
CA PRO A 126 12.50 -25.29 16.04
C PRO A 126 12.78 -26.36 14.99
N GLN A 127 13.86 -27.06 15.11
CA GLN A 127 14.27 -28.11 14.16
C GLN A 127 13.87 -29.54 14.65
N ASN A 128 13.42 -29.65 15.88
CA ASN A 128 12.94 -30.89 16.48
C ASN A 128 11.93 -30.62 17.60
N ASP A 129 11.33 -31.68 18.13
CA ASP A 129 10.22 -31.58 19.10
C ASP A 129 10.66 -31.16 20.51
N GLN A 130 11.95 -30.98 20.75
CA GLN A 130 12.51 -30.51 22.02
C GLN A 130 12.91 -29.03 21.99
N GLU A 131 12.65 -28.36 20.90
CA GLU A 131 12.95 -26.94 20.70
C GLU A 131 11.69 -26.12 20.61
N VAL A 132 11.78 -24.86 21.11
CA VAL A 132 10.67 -23.88 21.03
C VAL A 132 11.19 -22.50 20.72
N VAL A 133 10.31 -21.71 20.09
CA VAL A 133 10.43 -20.26 20.02
C VAL A 133 9.45 -19.68 21.02
N LEU A 134 9.91 -18.76 21.85
CA LEU A 134 9.05 -18.01 22.78
C LEU A 134 8.77 -16.60 22.25
N SER A 135 7.66 -16.00 22.61
CA SER A 135 7.45 -14.56 22.39
C SER A 135 8.53 -13.74 23.11
N SER A 136 8.93 -12.60 22.55
CA SER A 136 10.07 -11.81 23.05
C SER A 136 9.87 -11.26 24.48
N ASN A 137 8.62 -11.10 24.92
CA ASN A 137 8.30 -10.75 26.30
C ASN A 137 8.79 -11.79 27.33
N ALA A 138 8.98 -13.04 26.91
CA ALA A 138 9.52 -14.10 27.77
C ALA A 138 10.94 -13.78 28.28
N LYS A 139 11.77 -13.06 27.50
CA LYS A 139 13.10 -12.65 27.95
C LYS A 139 13.07 -11.88 29.26
N LEU A 140 12.13 -10.94 29.38
CA LEU A 140 11.97 -10.14 30.60
C LEU A 140 11.11 -10.83 31.66
N ALA A 141 10.08 -11.57 31.22
CA ALA A 141 9.14 -12.20 32.15
C ALA A 141 9.70 -13.42 32.86
N LEU A 142 10.64 -14.14 32.23
CA LEU A 142 11.23 -15.40 32.72
C LEU A 142 12.73 -15.28 32.94
N ASP A 143 13.38 -14.19 32.54
CA ASP A 143 14.84 -13.97 32.61
C ASP A 143 15.62 -15.06 31.85
N VAL A 144 15.18 -15.38 30.62
CA VAL A 144 15.72 -16.46 29.78
C VAL A 144 16.44 -15.95 28.55
N GLN A 145 17.35 -16.72 27.99
CA GLN A 145 18.15 -16.43 26.80
C GLN A 145 18.10 -17.61 25.82
N LEU A 146 18.63 -17.39 24.61
CA LEU A 146 18.78 -18.45 23.60
C LEU A 146 19.62 -19.63 24.16
N GLY A 147 19.10 -20.84 23.96
CA GLY A 147 19.74 -22.05 24.41
C GLY A 147 19.39 -22.46 25.84
N ASP A 148 18.70 -21.63 26.60
CA ASP A 148 18.21 -22.02 27.93
C ASP A 148 17.11 -23.08 27.81
N SER A 149 16.94 -23.88 28.88
CA SER A 149 15.84 -24.83 29.01
C SER A 149 14.70 -24.18 29.78
N VAL A 150 13.46 -24.36 29.30
CA VAL A 150 12.23 -23.95 29.99
C VAL A 150 11.29 -25.11 30.16
N THR A 151 10.54 -25.09 31.24
CA THR A 151 9.54 -26.12 31.52
C THR A 151 8.14 -25.64 31.16
N VAL A 152 7.50 -26.31 30.22
CA VAL A 152 6.07 -26.16 29.92
C VAL A 152 5.29 -27.09 30.85
N GLN A 153 4.50 -26.50 31.75
CA GLN A 153 3.67 -27.25 32.68
C GLN A 153 2.29 -27.48 32.03
N THR A 154 1.86 -28.73 32.00
CA THR A 154 0.57 -29.17 31.50
C THR A 154 -0.17 -30.06 32.49
N PRO A 155 -1.48 -30.28 32.35
CA PRO A 155 -2.21 -31.22 33.19
C PRO A 155 -1.68 -32.68 33.13
N ALA A 156 -1.12 -33.09 32.01
CA ALA A 156 -0.54 -34.43 31.84
C ALA A 156 0.87 -34.55 32.43
N GLY A 157 1.56 -33.43 32.66
CA GLY A 157 2.94 -33.42 33.20
C GLY A 157 3.75 -32.23 32.70
N ASN A 158 5.00 -32.21 33.07
CA ASN A 158 5.97 -31.18 32.68
C ASN A 158 6.76 -31.63 31.47
N VAL A 159 7.03 -30.71 30.55
CA VAL A 159 7.85 -30.93 29.36
C VAL A 159 8.99 -29.91 29.35
N ASP A 160 10.24 -30.38 29.37
CA ASP A 160 11.42 -29.51 29.28
C ASP A 160 11.79 -29.30 27.81
N LEU A 161 11.90 -28.05 27.42
CA LEU A 161 12.16 -27.64 26.04
C LEU A 161 13.30 -26.61 25.98
N THR A 162 14.06 -26.61 24.92
CA THR A 162 15.18 -25.69 24.71
C THR A 162 14.72 -24.50 23.83
N ILE A 163 15.08 -23.30 24.24
CA ILE A 163 14.77 -22.09 23.46
C ILE A 163 15.67 -22.01 22.24
N SER A 164 15.13 -22.21 21.06
CA SER A 164 15.81 -22.06 19.76
C SER A 164 15.69 -20.66 19.18
N GLY A 165 14.72 -19.86 19.63
CA GLY A 165 14.49 -18.52 19.14
C GLY A 165 13.52 -17.71 19.99
N PHE A 166 13.42 -16.43 19.63
CA PHE A 166 12.40 -15.52 20.14
C PHE A 166 11.60 -14.93 19.00
N GLY A 167 10.30 -14.94 19.17
CA GLY A 167 9.33 -14.37 18.23
C GLY A 167 8.90 -12.96 18.59
N SER A 168 8.13 -12.32 17.71
CA SER A 168 7.50 -11.04 17.99
C SER A 168 6.50 -11.15 19.15
N ASP A 169 6.36 -10.06 19.91
CA ASP A 169 5.26 -9.93 20.87
C ASP A 169 4.00 -9.58 20.07
N ASP A 170 2.96 -10.37 20.21
CA ASP A 170 1.65 -9.96 19.72
C ASP A 170 1.06 -8.98 20.74
N GLN A 171 0.65 -7.79 20.29
CA GLN A 171 0.08 -6.74 21.15
C GLN A 171 -1.20 -7.20 21.85
N GLU A 172 -1.90 -8.17 21.30
CA GLU A 172 -3.10 -8.76 21.90
C GLU A 172 -2.82 -9.42 23.26
N TYR A 173 -1.57 -9.81 23.55
CA TYR A 173 -1.19 -10.37 24.83
C TYR A 173 -1.03 -9.37 25.98
N TYR A 174 -1.15 -8.08 25.70
CA TYR A 174 -1.07 -7.02 26.72
C TYR A 174 -2.41 -6.45 27.17
N GLU A 175 -3.52 -6.80 26.52
CA GLU A 175 -4.86 -6.24 26.81
C GLU A 175 -5.54 -6.81 28.04
N GLY A 176 -4.92 -7.24 29.02
CA GLY A 176 -5.61 -7.73 30.23
C GLY A 176 -4.81 -7.77 31.50
N GLN A 177 -3.66 -7.11 31.58
CA GLN A 177 -2.70 -7.22 32.71
C GLN A 177 -2.17 -8.66 32.92
N THR A 178 -2.43 -9.59 32.05
CA THR A 178 -1.95 -10.96 32.13
C THR A 178 -0.80 -11.10 31.12
N TYR A 179 0.42 -11.19 31.63
CA TYR A 179 1.59 -11.51 30.82
C TYR A 179 1.46 -12.95 30.32
N LEU A 180 1.01 -13.10 29.10
CA LEU A 180 0.94 -14.39 28.40
C LEU A 180 2.22 -14.60 27.63
N VAL A 181 2.79 -15.79 27.70
CA VAL A 181 3.94 -16.20 26.88
C VAL A 181 3.42 -17.07 25.73
N ALA A 182 3.69 -16.67 24.50
CA ALA A 182 3.43 -17.54 23.36
C ALA A 182 4.57 -18.53 23.18
N VAL A 183 4.22 -19.80 23.02
CA VAL A 183 5.14 -20.92 22.81
C VAL A 183 4.88 -21.50 21.45
N TYR A 184 5.82 -21.28 20.54
CA TYR A 184 5.77 -21.80 19.16
C TYR A 184 6.65 -23.05 19.08
N MET A 185 6.05 -24.14 18.63
CA MET A 185 6.70 -25.44 18.44
C MET A 185 6.40 -26.00 17.05
N THR A 186 7.08 -27.06 16.65
CA THR A 186 6.73 -27.78 15.44
C THR A 186 5.29 -28.29 15.51
N LYS A 187 4.63 -28.48 14.36
CA LYS A 187 3.27 -29.06 14.34
C LYS A 187 3.22 -30.42 15.01
N ASP A 188 4.26 -31.25 14.80
CA ASP A 188 4.33 -32.60 15.35
C ASP A 188 4.46 -32.57 16.88
N ALA A 189 5.32 -31.69 17.41
CA ALA A 189 5.46 -31.52 18.87
C ALA A 189 4.13 -31.01 19.49
N PHE A 190 3.46 -30.08 18.85
CA PHE A 190 2.18 -29.56 19.31
C PHE A 190 1.10 -30.65 19.32
N ILE A 191 0.94 -31.41 18.23
CA ILE A 191 -0.04 -32.50 18.13
C ILE A 191 0.23 -33.56 19.19
N SER A 192 1.51 -33.93 19.40
CA SER A 192 1.89 -34.87 20.43
C SER A 192 1.51 -34.37 21.82
N LEU A 193 1.82 -33.12 22.14
CA LEU A 193 1.46 -32.50 23.41
C LEU A 193 -0.05 -32.43 23.63
N MET A 194 -0.82 -32.08 22.60
CA MET A 194 -2.29 -32.07 22.68
C MET A 194 -2.87 -33.47 22.93
N ASN A 195 -2.37 -34.47 22.20
CA ASN A 195 -2.80 -35.87 22.37
C ASN A 195 -2.51 -36.41 23.77
N GLU A 196 -1.32 -36.13 24.33
CA GLU A 196 -0.92 -36.53 25.69
C GLU A 196 -1.85 -35.91 26.76
N ASN A 197 -2.37 -34.70 26.51
CA ASN A 197 -3.28 -34.01 27.39
C ASN A 197 -4.77 -34.30 27.08
N GLY A 198 -5.06 -35.19 26.11
CA GLY A 198 -6.43 -35.53 25.71
C GLY A 198 -7.20 -34.40 25.05
N ILE A 199 -6.49 -33.42 24.46
CA ILE A 199 -7.08 -32.27 23.76
C ILE A 199 -7.20 -32.63 22.28
N SER A 200 -8.41 -32.53 21.76
CA SER A 200 -8.72 -32.66 20.33
C SER A 200 -9.32 -31.39 19.73
N ASP A 201 -9.70 -30.44 20.58
CA ASP A 201 -10.30 -29.18 20.19
C ASP A 201 -9.23 -28.08 20.19
N TYR A 202 -8.54 -27.98 19.09
CA TYR A 202 -7.61 -26.88 18.76
C TYR A 202 -7.92 -26.43 17.34
N ALA A 203 -7.68 -25.16 17.03
CA ALA A 203 -8.07 -24.53 15.78
C ALA A 203 -6.93 -24.56 14.75
N PRO A 204 -6.86 -25.58 13.85
CA PRO A 204 -5.90 -25.57 12.77
C PRO A 204 -6.30 -24.56 11.71
N ALA A 205 -5.35 -23.81 11.20
CA ALA A 205 -5.56 -22.84 10.15
C ALA A 205 -4.40 -22.84 9.15
N CYS A 206 -4.74 -22.57 7.90
CA CYS A 206 -3.80 -22.38 6.81
C CYS A 206 -3.78 -20.88 6.47
N TYR A 207 -2.60 -20.28 6.42
CA TYR A 207 -2.38 -18.89 6.08
C TYR A 207 -1.78 -18.79 4.68
N VAL A 208 -2.38 -17.99 3.82
CA VAL A 208 -2.00 -17.93 2.41
C VAL A 208 -1.60 -16.52 2.02
N GLN A 209 -0.43 -16.42 1.41
CA GLN A 209 0.05 -15.20 0.77
C GLN A 209 -0.05 -15.35 -0.75
N PHE A 210 -0.79 -14.45 -1.38
CA PHE A 210 -0.89 -14.35 -2.84
C PHE A 210 0.11 -13.34 -3.39
N GLN A 211 0.32 -13.35 -4.70
CA GLN A 211 1.17 -12.36 -5.38
C GLN A 211 0.66 -10.91 -5.22
N SER A 212 -0.64 -10.74 -4.99
CA SER A 212 -1.28 -9.45 -4.70
C SER A 212 -2.62 -9.63 -3.99
N ALA A 213 -3.06 -8.60 -3.27
CA ALA A 213 -4.38 -8.59 -2.62
C ALA A 213 -5.55 -8.77 -3.60
N ALA A 214 -5.43 -8.28 -4.85
CA ALA A 214 -6.45 -8.49 -5.88
C ALA A 214 -6.59 -9.98 -6.25
N LYS A 215 -5.47 -10.71 -6.34
CA LYS A 215 -5.48 -12.16 -6.56
C LYS A 215 -6.08 -12.91 -5.37
N ALA A 216 -5.80 -12.45 -4.16
CA ALA A 216 -6.42 -13.00 -2.95
C ALA A 216 -7.94 -12.80 -2.97
N ALA A 217 -8.43 -11.62 -3.30
CA ALA A 217 -9.86 -11.32 -3.37
C ALA A 217 -10.59 -12.19 -4.40
N ASP A 218 -10.00 -12.39 -5.58
CA ASP A 218 -10.54 -13.29 -6.61
C ASP A 218 -10.57 -14.75 -6.12
N ALA A 219 -9.52 -15.20 -5.42
CA ALA A 219 -9.36 -16.58 -4.98
C ALA A 219 -10.29 -16.99 -3.82
N ILE A 220 -10.73 -16.06 -2.97
CA ILE A 220 -11.60 -16.37 -1.81
C ILE A 220 -12.84 -17.18 -2.25
N THR A 221 -13.57 -16.67 -3.24
CA THR A 221 -14.80 -17.30 -3.73
C THR A 221 -14.50 -18.66 -4.38
N GLU A 222 -13.39 -18.76 -5.13
CA GLU A 222 -12.98 -20.02 -5.77
C GLU A 222 -12.61 -21.08 -4.74
N ILE A 223 -11.80 -20.75 -3.75
CA ILE A 223 -11.36 -21.66 -2.68
C ILE A 223 -12.57 -22.11 -1.85
N GLN A 224 -13.46 -21.19 -1.48
CA GLN A 224 -14.66 -21.53 -0.73
C GLN A 224 -15.54 -22.52 -1.47
N ALA A 225 -15.74 -22.33 -2.78
CA ALA A 225 -16.53 -23.22 -3.61
C ALA A 225 -15.82 -24.57 -3.88
N GLN A 226 -14.52 -24.56 -4.16
CA GLN A 226 -13.74 -25.77 -4.49
C GLN A 226 -13.70 -26.76 -3.34
N TYR A 227 -13.51 -26.29 -2.11
CA TYR A 227 -13.40 -27.14 -0.91
C TYR A 227 -14.71 -27.21 -0.12
N ASN A 228 -15.79 -26.63 -0.63
CA ASN A 228 -17.11 -26.60 0.02
C ASN A 228 -17.04 -26.12 1.48
N LEU A 229 -16.25 -25.07 1.72
CA LEU A 229 -16.02 -24.53 3.06
C LEU A 229 -17.25 -23.78 3.58
N PRO A 230 -17.60 -23.91 4.87
CA PRO A 230 -18.65 -23.13 5.50
C PRO A 230 -18.41 -21.61 5.36
N GLU A 231 -19.50 -20.86 5.46
CA GLU A 231 -19.42 -19.40 5.50
C GLU A 231 -18.64 -18.95 6.77
N GLY A 232 -17.62 -18.11 6.61
CA GLY A 232 -16.77 -17.67 7.72
C GLY A 232 -15.49 -18.52 7.93
N SER A 233 -15.30 -19.65 7.25
CA SER A 233 -14.05 -20.42 7.32
C SER A 233 -12.86 -19.70 6.71
N ILE A 234 -13.11 -18.74 5.80
CA ILE A 234 -12.06 -17.90 5.23
C ILE A 234 -12.16 -16.51 5.86
N ARG A 235 -11.07 -16.11 6.49
CA ARG A 235 -10.89 -14.78 7.06
C ARG A 235 -9.82 -14.02 6.29
N GLU A 236 -10.09 -12.77 5.94
CA GLU A 236 -9.10 -11.91 5.30
C GLU A 236 -8.25 -11.17 6.34
N ASN A 237 -7.00 -10.90 6.02
CA ASN A 237 -6.19 -9.93 6.72
C ASN A 237 -6.72 -8.53 6.36
N THR A 238 -7.68 -8.06 7.13
CA THR A 238 -8.40 -6.80 6.86
C THR A 238 -7.45 -5.61 6.77
N ALA A 239 -6.34 -5.61 7.52
CA ALA A 239 -5.35 -4.54 7.47
C ALA A 239 -4.66 -4.50 6.09
N ILE A 240 -4.16 -5.63 5.62
CA ILE A 240 -3.44 -5.71 4.32
C ILE A 240 -4.40 -5.56 3.14
N MET A 241 -5.53 -6.29 3.17
CA MET A 241 -6.54 -6.22 2.14
C MET A 241 -7.20 -4.83 2.08
N GLY A 242 -7.39 -4.20 3.26
CA GLY A 242 -7.95 -2.86 3.40
C GLY A 242 -7.09 -1.78 2.75
N LEU A 243 -5.78 -1.78 3.03
CA LEU A 243 -4.85 -0.82 2.40
C LEU A 243 -4.74 -1.01 0.88
N ALA A 244 -4.91 -2.24 0.41
CA ALA A 244 -4.92 -2.54 -1.02
C ALA A 244 -6.26 -2.21 -1.72
N GLY A 245 -7.29 -1.80 -0.99
CA GLY A 245 -8.61 -1.51 -1.55
C GLY A 245 -9.39 -2.76 -1.96
N GLN A 246 -9.06 -3.93 -1.39
CA GLN A 246 -9.60 -5.24 -1.76
C GLN A 246 -10.33 -5.94 -0.61
N SER A 247 -10.50 -5.28 0.54
CA SER A 247 -11.23 -5.87 1.68
C SER A 247 -12.72 -5.96 1.40
N SER A 248 -13.32 -7.10 1.74
CA SER A 248 -14.76 -7.33 1.72
C SER A 248 -15.47 -6.80 2.98
N ASN A 249 -14.72 -6.36 3.98
CA ASN A 249 -15.25 -5.84 5.24
C ASN A 249 -16.10 -4.58 5.01
N GLU A 250 -17.31 -4.54 5.56
CA GLU A 250 -18.28 -3.45 5.36
C GLU A 250 -17.73 -2.07 5.79
N SER A 251 -16.99 -2.01 6.91
CA SER A 251 -16.38 -0.79 7.39
C SER A 251 -15.33 -0.25 6.41
N MET A 252 -14.53 -1.14 5.80
CA MET A 252 -13.55 -0.77 4.79
C MET A 252 -14.22 -0.28 3.50
N GLN A 253 -15.32 -0.91 3.07
CA GLN A 253 -16.08 -0.45 1.91
C GLN A 253 -16.61 0.99 2.10
N ASN A 254 -17.07 1.33 3.29
CA ASN A 254 -17.49 2.70 3.61
C ASN A 254 -16.33 3.70 3.54
N ILE A 255 -15.13 3.31 4.02
CA ILE A 255 -13.90 4.12 3.93
C ILE A 255 -13.50 4.33 2.46
N TYR A 256 -13.58 3.30 1.61
CA TYR A 256 -13.29 3.42 0.17
C TYR A 256 -14.25 4.42 -0.51
N GLY A 257 -15.54 4.35 -0.18
CA GLY A 257 -16.53 5.30 -0.68
C GLY A 257 -16.19 6.76 -0.34
N LEU A 258 -15.84 7.00 0.93
CA LEU A 258 -15.41 8.33 1.39
C LEU A 258 -14.11 8.79 0.70
N ALA A 259 -13.12 7.92 0.59
CA ALA A 259 -11.86 8.22 -0.07
C ALA A 259 -12.07 8.55 -1.56
N ALA A 260 -12.95 7.83 -2.27
CA ALA A 260 -13.28 8.11 -3.65
C ALA A 260 -13.94 9.49 -3.83
N ILE A 261 -14.85 9.88 -2.93
CA ILE A 261 -15.48 11.21 -2.95
C ILE A 261 -14.41 12.30 -2.75
N LEU A 262 -13.54 12.16 -1.76
CA LEU A 262 -12.46 13.11 -1.49
C LEU A 262 -11.51 13.21 -2.68
N PHE A 263 -11.15 12.09 -3.29
CA PHE A 263 -10.32 12.06 -4.49
C PHE A 263 -10.93 12.84 -5.66
N ILE A 264 -12.23 12.66 -5.91
CA ILE A 264 -12.95 13.40 -6.96
C ILE A 264 -12.94 14.90 -6.67
N ILE A 265 -13.19 15.32 -5.41
CA ILE A 265 -13.18 16.74 -5.01
C ILE A 265 -11.80 17.36 -5.27
N VAL A 266 -10.74 16.68 -4.89
CA VAL A 266 -9.35 17.13 -5.08
C VAL A 266 -9.00 17.23 -6.57
N LEU A 267 -9.41 16.24 -7.39
CA LEU A 267 -9.24 16.29 -8.83
C LEU A 267 -9.96 17.49 -9.44
N LEU A 268 -11.21 17.72 -9.08
CA LEU A 268 -11.99 18.85 -9.58
C LEU A 268 -11.36 20.20 -9.18
N ALA A 269 -10.92 20.34 -7.93
CA ALA A 269 -10.23 21.54 -7.46
C ALA A 269 -8.93 21.78 -8.25
N GLY A 270 -8.14 20.75 -8.51
CA GLY A 270 -6.92 20.82 -9.32
C GLY A 270 -7.23 21.28 -10.75
N VAL A 271 -8.21 20.67 -11.42
CA VAL A 271 -8.63 21.04 -12.78
C VAL A 271 -9.13 22.48 -12.83
N LEU A 272 -9.95 22.92 -11.87
CA LEU A 272 -10.47 24.29 -11.82
C LEU A 272 -9.36 25.32 -11.62
N MET A 273 -8.40 25.06 -10.73
CA MET A 273 -7.25 25.93 -10.47
C MET A 273 -6.40 26.11 -11.74
N ILE A 274 -6.11 25.01 -12.43
CA ILE A 274 -5.33 25.02 -13.66
C ILE A 274 -6.10 25.75 -14.79
N SER A 275 -7.39 25.43 -14.98
CA SER A 275 -8.24 26.05 -15.99
C SER A 275 -8.36 27.55 -15.76
N GLY A 276 -8.51 28.01 -14.52
CA GLY A 276 -8.56 29.44 -14.15
C GLY A 276 -7.27 30.18 -14.50
N SER A 277 -6.12 29.58 -14.19
CA SER A 277 -4.80 30.12 -14.52
C SER A 277 -4.60 30.27 -16.04
N MET A 278 -4.98 29.23 -16.79
CA MET A 278 -4.91 29.22 -18.26
C MET A 278 -5.84 30.27 -18.89
N ASN A 279 -7.07 30.37 -18.42
CA ASN A 279 -8.08 31.30 -18.97
C ASN A 279 -7.64 32.77 -18.80
N SER A 280 -7.10 33.14 -17.64
CA SER A 280 -6.56 34.51 -17.39
C SER A 280 -5.46 34.89 -18.38
N GLN A 281 -4.59 33.96 -18.74
CA GLN A 281 -3.49 34.23 -19.67
C GLN A 281 -3.92 34.29 -21.14
N VAL A 282 -4.98 33.57 -21.48
CA VAL A 282 -5.54 33.57 -22.83
C VAL A 282 -6.25 34.89 -23.16
N THR A 283 -6.99 35.43 -22.20
CA THR A 283 -7.65 36.75 -22.35
C THR A 283 -6.63 37.84 -22.73
N GLN A 284 -5.41 37.77 -22.24
CA GLN A 284 -4.34 38.71 -22.61
C GLN A 284 -3.84 38.54 -24.06
N ARG A 285 -4.16 37.45 -24.74
CA ARG A 285 -3.73 37.15 -26.12
C ARG A 285 -4.80 37.44 -27.19
N THR A 286 -6.00 37.82 -26.78
CA THR A 286 -7.15 38.07 -27.71
C THR A 286 -6.78 39.06 -28.81
N LYS A 287 -6.07 40.17 -28.48
CA LYS A 287 -5.57 41.12 -29.46
C LYS A 287 -4.68 40.51 -30.54
N PHE A 288 -3.83 39.55 -30.19
CA PHE A 288 -2.95 38.87 -31.14
C PHE A 288 -3.74 37.98 -32.11
N PHE A 289 -4.72 37.26 -31.61
CA PHE A 289 -5.57 36.41 -32.44
C PHE A 289 -6.44 37.26 -33.38
N GLY A 290 -6.91 38.43 -32.91
CA GLY A 290 -7.56 39.40 -33.75
C GLY A 290 -6.68 39.88 -34.92
N MET A 291 -5.43 40.28 -34.65
CA MET A 291 -4.48 40.66 -35.69
C MET A 291 -4.19 39.55 -36.70
N MET A 292 -4.04 38.30 -36.27
CA MET A 292 -3.84 37.16 -37.19
C MET A 292 -5.05 36.99 -38.14
N ARG A 293 -6.25 37.21 -37.64
CA ARG A 293 -7.47 37.15 -38.47
C ARG A 293 -7.55 38.31 -39.46
N CYS A 294 -7.15 39.50 -39.06
CA CYS A 294 -7.08 40.67 -39.96
C CYS A 294 -6.10 40.44 -41.12
N ILE A 295 -5.06 39.65 -40.93
CA ILE A 295 -4.08 39.27 -42.00
C ILE A 295 -4.58 38.09 -42.84
N GLY A 296 -5.81 37.57 -42.59
CA GLY A 296 -6.40 36.51 -43.39
C GLY A 296 -6.26 35.07 -42.85
N ALA A 297 -5.81 34.88 -41.60
CA ALA A 297 -5.75 33.54 -41.02
C ALA A 297 -7.14 32.99 -40.73
N SER A 298 -7.44 31.78 -41.19
CA SER A 298 -8.71 31.11 -40.89
C SER A 298 -8.79 30.69 -39.42
N ARG A 299 -10.02 30.56 -38.88
CA ARG A 299 -10.26 30.08 -37.50
C ARG A 299 -9.55 28.79 -37.22
N LYS A 300 -9.59 27.81 -38.14
CA LYS A 300 -8.92 26.51 -38.00
C LYS A 300 -7.40 26.63 -37.91
N GLN A 301 -6.81 27.58 -38.64
CA GLN A 301 -5.36 27.81 -38.63
C GLN A 301 -4.89 28.46 -37.32
N VAL A 302 -5.64 29.43 -36.79
CA VAL A 302 -5.34 30.05 -35.47
C VAL A 302 -5.41 29.00 -34.39
N ILE A 303 -6.45 28.18 -34.38
CA ILE A 303 -6.66 27.07 -33.47
C ILE A 303 -5.47 26.09 -33.51
N ARG A 304 -5.09 25.64 -34.68
CA ARG A 304 -3.96 24.68 -34.85
C ARG A 304 -2.64 25.29 -34.39
N PHE A 305 -2.42 26.58 -34.66
CA PHE A 305 -1.22 27.30 -34.22
C PHE A 305 -1.12 27.30 -32.67
N VAL A 306 -2.17 27.71 -31.99
CA VAL A 306 -2.21 27.77 -30.51
C VAL A 306 -2.02 26.40 -29.88
N ARG A 307 -2.64 25.36 -30.46
CA ARG A 307 -2.49 23.98 -29.99
C ARG A 307 -1.03 23.48 -30.09
N LEU A 308 -0.37 23.75 -31.22
CA LEU A 308 1.02 23.34 -31.41
C LEU A 308 1.99 24.13 -30.51
N GLU A 309 1.72 25.44 -30.33
CA GLU A 309 2.48 26.27 -29.40
C GLU A 309 2.35 25.75 -27.97
N ALA A 310 1.14 25.43 -27.51
CA ALA A 310 0.86 24.87 -26.19
C ALA A 310 1.53 23.50 -25.98
N LEU A 311 1.47 22.60 -26.96
CA LEU A 311 2.16 21.32 -26.91
C LEU A 311 3.68 21.46 -26.87
N ASN A 312 4.23 22.51 -27.49
CA ASN A 312 5.66 22.78 -27.44
C ASN A 312 6.11 23.23 -26.03
N TRP A 313 5.24 23.93 -25.27
CA TRP A 313 5.53 24.27 -23.86
C TRP A 313 5.48 23.03 -22.94
N CYS A 314 4.57 22.08 -23.22
CA CYS A 314 4.47 20.83 -22.47
C CYS A 314 5.77 20.01 -22.51
N LYS A 315 6.52 20.02 -23.62
CA LYS A 315 7.78 19.28 -23.76
C LYS A 315 8.84 19.67 -22.72
N THR A 316 8.81 20.90 -22.24
CA THR A 316 9.75 21.39 -21.22
C THR A 316 9.12 21.49 -19.85
N ALA A 317 7.85 21.93 -19.77
CA ALA A 317 7.17 22.14 -18.50
C ALA A 317 6.85 20.83 -17.77
N ILE A 318 6.35 19.80 -18.49
CA ILE A 318 5.98 18.54 -17.88
C ILE A 318 7.19 17.81 -17.29
N PRO A 319 8.28 17.53 -18.03
CA PRO A 319 9.44 16.84 -17.46
C PRO A 319 10.05 17.58 -16.25
N ILE A 320 10.18 18.91 -16.33
CA ILE A 320 10.72 19.69 -15.23
C ILE A 320 9.77 19.64 -14.02
N GLY A 321 8.45 19.76 -14.24
CA GLY A 321 7.45 19.66 -13.17
C GLY A 321 7.46 18.29 -12.49
N LEU A 322 7.61 17.21 -13.25
CA LEU A 322 7.72 15.84 -12.72
C LEU A 322 8.99 15.67 -11.89
N ILE A 323 10.15 16.11 -12.40
CA ILE A 323 11.42 15.99 -11.66
C ILE A 323 11.37 16.79 -10.37
N VAL A 324 10.96 18.05 -10.43
CA VAL A 324 10.91 18.91 -9.24
C VAL A 324 9.86 18.39 -8.24
N GLY A 325 8.71 17.93 -8.73
CA GLY A 325 7.68 17.29 -7.90
C GLY A 325 8.18 16.06 -7.17
N THR A 326 8.93 15.19 -7.86
CA THR A 326 9.55 14.01 -7.24
C THR A 326 10.57 14.39 -6.17
N VAL A 327 11.44 15.38 -6.46
CA VAL A 327 12.44 15.85 -5.48
C VAL A 327 11.77 16.45 -4.23
N ILE A 328 10.69 17.21 -4.41
CA ILE A 328 9.92 17.76 -3.29
C ILE A 328 9.26 16.62 -2.49
N THR A 329 8.71 15.59 -3.15
CA THR A 329 8.17 14.40 -2.48
C THR A 329 9.24 13.73 -1.62
N TRP A 330 10.44 13.52 -2.15
CA TRP A 330 11.55 12.94 -1.38
C TRP A 330 11.93 13.79 -0.17
N ALA A 331 11.94 15.13 -0.31
CA ALA A 331 12.19 16.03 0.80
C ALA A 331 11.10 15.95 1.89
N ILE A 332 9.84 15.86 1.49
CA ILE A 332 8.70 15.67 2.40
C ILE A 332 8.82 14.32 3.12
N CYS A 333 9.04 13.22 2.38
CA CYS A 333 9.19 11.88 2.97
C CYS A 333 10.41 11.82 3.93
N ALA A 334 11.52 12.47 3.57
CA ALA A 334 12.68 12.56 4.46
C ALA A 334 12.37 13.35 5.75
N LEU A 335 11.65 14.45 5.64
CA LEU A 335 11.21 15.24 6.80
C LEU A 335 10.27 14.44 7.71
N LEU A 336 9.31 13.71 7.15
CA LEU A 336 8.40 12.87 7.90
C LEU A 336 9.15 11.73 8.61
N ARG A 337 10.00 11.00 7.88
CA ARG A 337 10.73 9.84 8.42
C ARG A 337 11.77 10.22 9.47
N TYR A 338 12.63 11.20 9.18
CA TYR A 338 13.77 11.54 10.04
C TYR A 338 13.49 12.71 10.98
N GLY A 339 12.53 13.59 10.68
CA GLY A 339 12.16 14.73 11.50
C GLY A 339 11.06 14.44 12.51
N ILE A 340 10.02 13.71 12.09
CA ILE A 340 8.87 13.35 12.94
C ILE A 340 9.06 11.95 13.50
N GLY A 341 9.43 10.96 12.65
CA GLY A 341 9.60 9.56 13.06
C GLY A 341 8.27 8.90 13.47
N GLY A 342 8.34 7.93 14.39
CA GLY A 342 7.14 7.24 14.87
C GLY A 342 6.38 6.52 13.74
N GLU A 343 5.12 6.86 13.54
CA GLU A 343 4.26 6.26 12.50
C GLU A 343 4.80 6.41 11.06
N PHE A 344 5.72 7.36 10.83
CA PHE A 344 6.30 7.61 9.51
C PHE A 344 7.65 6.92 9.28
N ALA A 345 8.11 6.09 10.22
CA ALA A 345 9.43 5.44 10.16
C ALA A 345 9.62 4.54 8.92
N ASP A 346 8.54 3.94 8.42
CA ASP A 346 8.54 3.00 7.31
C ASP A 346 8.30 3.64 5.92
N ILE A 347 8.11 4.96 5.87
CA ILE A 347 7.92 5.66 4.59
C ILE A 347 9.19 5.58 3.73
N PRO A 348 9.11 5.10 2.48
CA PRO A 348 10.25 5.07 1.58
C PRO A 348 10.64 6.47 1.12
N VAL A 349 11.91 6.89 1.37
CA VAL A 349 12.35 8.28 1.10
C VAL A 349 12.69 8.50 -0.36
N PHE A 350 13.45 7.60 -0.99
CA PHE A 350 13.98 7.77 -2.36
C PHE A 350 13.30 6.90 -3.41
N ALA A 351 12.07 6.47 -3.14
CA ALA A 351 11.33 5.67 -4.11
C ALA A 351 10.64 6.56 -5.18
N LEU A 352 10.47 5.99 -6.37
CA LEU A 352 9.68 6.61 -7.42
C LEU A 352 8.23 6.17 -7.32
N SER A 353 7.30 7.11 -7.48
CA SER A 353 5.87 6.84 -7.54
C SER A 353 5.38 6.81 -8.99
N PRO A 354 5.10 5.65 -9.58
CA PRO A 354 4.47 5.58 -10.90
C PRO A 354 3.12 6.32 -10.94
N VAL A 355 2.34 6.23 -9.86
CA VAL A 355 1.04 6.90 -9.73
C VAL A 355 1.19 8.41 -9.80
N GLY A 356 2.14 8.98 -9.07
CA GLY A 356 2.42 10.42 -9.09
C GLY A 356 2.95 10.90 -10.44
N LEU A 357 3.84 10.14 -11.08
CA LEU A 357 4.40 10.49 -12.38
C LEU A 357 3.34 10.45 -13.50
N ILE A 358 2.52 9.39 -13.54
CA ILE A 358 1.46 9.23 -14.55
C ILE A 358 0.39 10.31 -14.35
N SER A 359 -0.11 10.50 -13.13
CA SER A 359 -1.15 11.51 -12.85
C SER A 359 -0.67 12.92 -13.15
N GLY A 360 0.56 13.29 -12.78
CA GLY A 360 1.15 14.58 -13.11
C GLY A 360 1.29 14.81 -14.62
N ALA A 361 1.75 13.81 -15.36
CA ALA A 361 1.87 13.88 -16.81
C ALA A 361 0.49 13.99 -17.49
N VAL A 362 -0.47 13.16 -17.10
CA VAL A 362 -1.84 13.14 -17.65
C VAL A 362 -2.55 14.47 -17.36
N VAL A 363 -2.55 14.92 -16.10
CA VAL A 363 -3.19 16.17 -15.71
C VAL A 363 -2.54 17.35 -16.43
N GLY A 364 -1.20 17.40 -16.51
CA GLY A 364 -0.50 18.44 -17.26
C GLY A 364 -0.90 18.49 -18.73
N LEU A 365 -1.02 17.34 -19.39
CA LEU A 365 -1.42 17.25 -20.79
C LEU A 365 -2.90 17.62 -21.00
N VAL A 366 -3.80 17.02 -20.20
CA VAL A 366 -5.26 17.25 -20.26
C VAL A 366 -5.59 18.70 -20.01
N THR A 367 -4.95 19.35 -19.04
CA THR A 367 -5.20 20.75 -18.72
C THR A 367 -4.84 21.68 -19.87
N VAL A 368 -3.70 21.43 -20.51
CA VAL A 368 -3.30 22.21 -21.68
C VAL A 368 -4.29 22.01 -22.84
N LEU A 369 -4.80 20.80 -23.03
CA LEU A 369 -5.80 20.48 -24.05
C LEU A 369 -7.18 21.11 -23.73
N LEU A 370 -7.61 21.12 -22.48
CA LEU A 370 -8.89 21.72 -22.04
C LEU A 370 -8.82 23.26 -22.05
N GLY A 371 -7.73 23.84 -21.54
CA GLY A 371 -7.51 25.27 -21.60
C GLY A 371 -7.56 25.81 -23.03
N TYR A 372 -7.09 25.01 -23.98
CA TYR A 372 -7.21 25.29 -25.40
C TYR A 372 -8.66 25.28 -25.93
N LYS A 373 -9.53 24.34 -25.48
CA LYS A 373 -10.94 24.27 -25.91
C LYS A 373 -11.72 25.50 -25.46
N SER A 374 -11.49 25.98 -24.26
CA SER A 374 -12.07 27.25 -23.75
C SER A 374 -11.66 28.46 -24.59
N ILE A 375 -10.43 28.53 -25.07
CA ILE A 375 -9.93 29.57 -25.97
C ILE A 375 -10.72 29.61 -27.31
N SER A 376 -11.02 28.40 -27.82
CA SER A 376 -11.72 28.31 -29.13
C SER A 376 -13.16 28.73 -29.05
N GLU A 377 -13.79 28.65 -27.88
CA GLU A 377 -15.19 28.96 -27.67
C GLU A 377 -15.42 30.43 -27.24
N THR A 378 -14.59 30.95 -26.33
CA THR A 378 -14.80 32.33 -25.78
C THR A 378 -14.11 33.43 -26.60
N GLY A 379 -12.85 33.21 -26.98
CA GLY A 379 -12.06 34.26 -27.67
C GLY A 379 -12.36 34.43 -29.16
N ILE A 380 -13.20 33.57 -29.75
CA ILE A 380 -13.52 33.58 -31.16
C ILE A 380 -15.02 33.93 -31.39
N ASN A 381 -15.88 33.75 -30.38
CA ASN A 381 -17.31 34.18 -30.47
C ASN A 381 -17.52 35.68 -30.16
N ASP A 382 -16.65 36.30 -29.35
CA ASP A 382 -16.74 37.71 -28.96
C ASP A 382 -16.27 38.70 -30.06
N SER A 383 -15.81 38.22 -31.20
CA SER A 383 -15.42 39.05 -32.34
C SER A 383 -16.58 39.24 -33.34
N ARG A 384 -17.85 39.27 -32.87
CA ARG A 384 -18.99 39.81 -33.58
C ARG A 384 -19.19 41.29 -33.17
N ILE A 385 -18.23 42.13 -33.41
CA ILE A 385 -18.38 43.58 -33.55
C ILE A 385 -17.53 44.00 -34.75
#